data_a2e2b57646a988e6c80188733e8b749a
#
_entry.id   a2e2b57646a988e6c80188733e8b749a
#
_cell.length_a   1.000
_cell.length_b   1.000
_cell.length_c   1.000
_cell.angle_alpha   90.00
_cell.angle_beta   90.00
_cell.angle_gamma   90.00
#
_symmetry.space_group_name_H-M   'P 1'
#
loop_
_entity.id
_entity.type
_entity.pdbx_description
1 polymer ?
#
loop_
_entity_poly.entity_id
_entity_poly.type
_entity_poly.pdbx_seq_one_letter_code
_entity_poly.pdbx_strand_id
1 'polypeptide(L)' 'MGGQPVFAGTRVPVTHLIEYLVGNYSIEEFTEHFPTVEREQIVELLQRIGDHIVNGDLLA' A
#
# COMPACT_ATOMS: atom_id res chain seq x y z
N MET A 1 -6.34 -19.30 -3.42
CA MET A 1 -6.29 -18.79 -3.69
C MET A 1 -5.77 -17.86 -3.76
N GLY A 2 -5.24 -17.60 -3.66
CA GLY A 2 -4.49 -16.61 -3.73
C GLY A 2 -4.88 -15.42 -4.11
N GLY A 3 -4.97 -14.81 -4.08
CA GLY A 3 -5.47 -13.72 -4.61
C GLY A 3 -5.17 -12.42 -3.99
N GLN A 4 -4.67 -12.43 -2.83
CA GLN A 4 -4.35 -11.18 -2.17
C GLN A 4 -3.08 -10.56 -2.74
N PRO A 5 -3.13 -9.32 -3.25
CA PRO A 5 -1.91 -8.68 -3.73
C PRO A 5 -0.95 -8.40 -2.59
N VAL A 6 0.33 -8.65 -2.84
CA VAL A 6 1.39 -8.39 -1.88
C VAL A 6 2.42 -7.47 -2.54
N PHE A 7 3.23 -6.83 -1.70
CA PHE A 7 4.36 -6.05 -2.22
C PHE A 7 5.37 -6.99 -2.86
N ALA A 8 5.91 -6.57 -4.00
CA ALA A 8 6.82 -7.42 -4.77
C ALA A 8 8.00 -7.87 -3.93
N GLY A 9 8.31 -9.17 -4.01
CA GLY A 9 9.41 -9.74 -3.26
C GLY A 9 9.14 -9.94 -1.79
N THR A 10 7.90 -9.75 -1.36
CA THR A 10 7.54 -9.89 0.04
C THR A 10 6.29 -10.74 0.18
N ARG A 11 5.95 -11.06 1.43
CA ARG A 11 4.67 -11.70 1.74
C ARG A 11 3.71 -10.75 2.42
N VAL A 12 4.00 -9.45 2.37
CA VAL A 12 3.20 -8.45 3.07
C VAL A 12 2.04 -8.02 2.18
N PRO A 13 0.80 -8.26 2.61
CA PRO A 13 -0.35 -7.85 1.80
C PRO A 13 -0.46 -6.33 1.72
N VAL A 14 -0.84 -5.85 0.54
CA VAL A 14 -1.04 -4.42 0.32
C VAL A 14 -2.11 -3.87 1.24
N THR A 15 -3.09 -4.69 1.59
CA THR A 15 -4.16 -4.25 2.49
C THR A 15 -3.65 -3.89 3.87
N HIS A 16 -2.53 -4.45 4.30
CA HIS A 16 -1.96 -4.08 5.59
C HIS A 16 -1.54 -2.61 5.61
N LEU A 17 -1.02 -2.10 4.50
CA LEU A 17 -0.68 -0.69 4.42
C LEU A 17 -1.93 0.18 4.61
N ILE A 18 -3.01 -0.20 3.95
CA ILE A 18 -4.25 0.56 4.05
C ILE A 18 -4.75 0.57 5.49
N GLU A 19 -4.69 -0.58 6.16
CA GLU A 19 -5.09 -0.66 7.56
C GLU A 19 -4.25 0.23 8.46
N TYR A 20 -2.94 0.30 8.20
CA TYR A 20 -2.07 1.17 8.95
C TYR A 20 -2.46 2.64 8.77
N LEU A 21 -2.73 3.03 7.53
CA LEU A 21 -3.09 4.42 7.26
C LEU A 21 -4.42 4.78 7.89
N VAL A 22 -5.38 3.86 7.84
CA VAL A 22 -6.67 4.08 8.48
C VAL A 22 -6.49 4.21 9.99
N GLY A 23 -5.54 3.47 10.56
CA GLY A 23 -5.25 3.54 11.98
C GLY A 23 -4.35 4.70 12.39
N ASN A 24 -4.07 5.62 11.48
CA ASN A 24 -3.27 6.81 11.76
C ASN A 24 -1.78 6.54 11.94
N TYR A 25 -1.30 5.43 11.41
CA TYR A 25 0.12 5.14 11.42
C TYR A 25 0.79 5.79 10.20
N SER A 26 2.07 6.10 10.34
CA SER A 26 2.82 6.69 9.25
C SER A 26 3.45 5.61 8.36
N ILE A 27 3.90 6.05 7.18
CA ILE A 27 4.63 5.16 6.28
C ILE A 27 5.89 4.66 6.96
N GLU A 28 6.57 5.53 7.70
CA GLU A 28 7.78 5.14 8.42
C GLU A 28 7.51 4.03 9.43
N GLU A 29 6.40 4.13 10.14
CA GLU A 29 6.04 3.09 11.09
C GLU A 29 5.75 1.78 10.39
N PHE A 30 5.09 1.85 9.24
CA PHE A 30 4.81 0.66 8.47
C PHE A 30 6.10 -0.03 8.02
N THR A 31 7.05 0.73 7.52
CA THR A 31 8.31 0.15 7.06
C THR A 31 9.17 -0.36 8.21
N GLU A 32 9.00 0.18 9.40
CA GLU A 32 9.68 -0.36 10.58
C GLU A 32 9.15 -1.74 10.94
N HIS A 33 7.85 -1.93 10.83
CA HIS A 33 7.24 -3.22 11.15
C HIS A 33 7.41 -4.24 10.03
N PHE A 34 7.54 -3.77 8.80
CA PHE A 34 7.68 -4.65 7.64
C PHE A 34 8.90 -4.22 6.82
N PRO A 35 10.10 -4.51 7.34
CA PRO A 35 11.33 -4.00 6.71
C PRO A 35 11.60 -4.57 5.33
N THR A 36 10.91 -5.61 4.91
CA THR A 36 11.06 -6.12 3.55
C THR A 36 10.36 -5.27 2.53
N VAL A 37 9.45 -4.39 2.95
CA VAL A 37 8.76 -3.47 2.06
C VAL A 37 9.56 -2.19 2.01
N GLU A 38 9.89 -1.74 0.79
CA GLU A 38 10.65 -0.52 0.61
C GLU A 38 9.72 0.67 0.48
N ARG A 39 10.18 1.81 0.95
CA ARG A 39 9.38 3.02 0.90
C ARG A 39 8.95 3.36 -0.52
N GLU A 40 9.84 3.12 -1.48
CA GLU A 40 9.52 3.39 -2.88
C GLU A 40 8.33 2.59 -3.37
N GLN A 41 8.19 1.36 -2.89
CA GLN A 41 7.05 0.53 -3.26
C GLN A 41 5.75 1.13 -2.75
N ILE A 42 5.79 1.67 -1.54
CA ILE A 42 4.61 2.29 -0.95
C ILE A 42 4.23 3.56 -1.70
N VAL A 43 5.22 4.39 -2.00
CA VAL A 43 4.97 5.65 -2.71
C VAL A 43 4.38 5.37 -4.08
N GLU A 44 4.96 4.40 -4.79
CA GLU A 44 4.46 4.04 -6.11
C GLU A 44 3.03 3.54 -6.07
N LEU A 45 2.72 2.72 -5.07
CA LEU A 45 1.37 2.21 -4.91
C LEU A 45 0.37 3.34 -4.67
N LEU A 46 0.74 4.26 -3.77
CA LEU A 46 -0.16 5.36 -3.45
C LEU A 46 -0.37 6.28 -4.64
N GLN A 47 0.67 6.46 -5.46
CA GLN A 47 0.52 7.25 -6.67
C GLN A 47 -0.45 6.61 -7.64
N ARG A 48 -0.40 5.29 -7.79
CA ARG A 48 -1.33 4.59 -8.67
C ARG A 48 -2.77 4.71 -8.18
N ILE A 49 -2.95 4.59 -6.88
CA ILE A 49 -4.27 4.76 -6.29
C ILE A 49 -4.78 6.17 -6.54
N GLY A 50 -3.90 7.16 -6.36
CA GLY A 50 -4.26 8.55 -6.62
C GLY A 50 -4.67 8.78 -8.06
N ASP A 51 -3.95 8.17 -9.00
CA ASP A 51 -4.28 8.29 -10.42
C ASP A 51 -5.67 7.74 -10.71
N HIS A 52 -6.01 6.61 -10.12
CA HIS A 52 -7.34 6.03 -10.31
C HIS A 52 -8.42 6.94 -9.78
N ILE A 53 -8.19 7.57 -8.65
CA ILE A 53 -9.15 8.49 -8.07
C ILE A 53 -9.33 9.71 -8.97
N VAL A 54 -8.22 10.27 -9.45
CA VAL A 54 -8.25 11.45 -10.30
C VAL A 54 -8.98 11.16 -11.60
N ASN A 55 -8.80 9.96 -12.14
CA ASN A 55 -9.48 9.56 -13.37
C ASN A 55 -10.91 9.13 -13.14
N GLY A 56 -11.37 9.11 -11.89
CA GLY A 56 -12.75 8.78 -11.59
C GLY A 56 -13.05 7.31 -11.49
N ASP A 57 -12.05 6.47 -11.59
CA ASP A 57 -12.27 5.02 -11.59
C ASP A 57 -12.91 4.53 -10.31
N LEU A 58 -12.55 5.13 -9.20
CA LEU A 58 -13.06 4.71 -7.89
C LEU A 58 -14.29 5.49 -7.46
N LEU A 59 -14.54 6.64 -8.11
CA LEU A 59 -15.62 7.53 -7.71
C LEU A 59 -16.77 7.55 -8.70
N ALA A 60 -16.61 6.84 -9.77
CA ALA A 60 -17.60 6.82 -10.84
C ALA A 60 -18.95 6.25 -10.45
#